data_234e4902165a23b2e4f786f2661af58b
#
_entry.id   234e4902165a23b2e4f786f2661af58b
#
_cell.length_a   1.000
_cell.length_b   1.000
_cell.length_c   1.000
_cell.angle_alpha   90.00
_cell.angle_beta   90.00
_cell.angle_gamma   90.00
#
_symmetry.space_group_name_H-M   'P 1'
#
loop_
_entity.id
_entity.type
_entity.pdbx_description
1 polymer ?
#
loop_
_entity_poly.entity_id
_entity_poly.type
_entity_poly.pdbx_seq_one_letter_code
_entity_poly.pdbx_strand_id
1 'polypeptide(L)'
;AKDVFTILIGGKAGQGIKKAGTSIANFFNSLNREVFQVNDYPSLIRGGHNFFFFFSSTEKIFSHYMNADIVVALDKKSYDIHKNHVSKKGIIVYNSDEIDNKKGIGIDINNISDEYDKSDLIKGVSGLSVLSAAIGQTKESLEKIIKKEYPKNVEDNLNFAKKIYEACDKKIDKKFKLEKGKNKKTILDGNECIGLGAAAAGLDVYFAYPMTTSSGLLH
;
A
#
# COMPACT_ATOMS: atom_id res chain seq x y z
N ALA A 1 5.12 -13.37 -20.92
CA ALA A 1 4.16 -13.03 -19.86
C ALA A 1 4.54 -11.65 -19.31
N LYS A 2 3.59 -10.73 -19.15
CA LYS A 2 3.87 -9.42 -18.57
C LYS A 2 4.26 -9.63 -17.11
N ASP A 3 5.47 -9.21 -16.71
CA ASP A 3 5.94 -9.20 -15.33
C ASP A 3 5.33 -8.01 -14.55
N VAL A 4 4.03 -7.80 -14.67
CA VAL A 4 3.33 -6.78 -13.88
C VAL A 4 2.67 -7.46 -12.69
N PHE A 5 3.13 -7.09 -11.51
CA PHE A 5 2.54 -7.48 -10.24
C PHE A 5 1.73 -6.32 -9.66
N THR A 6 0.58 -6.63 -9.10
CA THR A 6 -0.39 -5.62 -8.68
C THR A 6 -0.91 -5.87 -7.28
N ILE A 7 -0.97 -4.81 -6.46
CA ILE A 7 -1.57 -4.84 -5.13
C ILE A 7 -2.46 -3.63 -4.90
N LEU A 8 -3.65 -3.87 -4.36
CA LEU A 8 -4.60 -2.84 -3.95
C LEU A 8 -4.81 -2.92 -2.44
N ILE A 9 -4.73 -1.78 -1.76
CA ILE A 9 -5.14 -1.64 -0.36
C ILE A 9 -6.25 -0.61 -0.26
N GLY A 10 -7.33 -0.95 0.40
CA GLY A 10 -8.48 -0.09 0.62
C GLY A 10 -8.94 -0.07 2.07
N GLY A 11 -9.47 1.09 2.50
CA GLY A 11 -9.97 1.31 3.86
C GLY A 11 -10.57 2.70 4.05
N LYS A 12 -10.98 3.00 5.28
CA LYS A 12 -11.51 4.30 5.68
C LYS A 12 -10.39 5.34 5.84
N ALA A 13 -10.73 6.63 5.72
CA ALA A 13 -9.83 7.70 6.15
C ALA A 13 -9.46 7.52 7.64
N GLY A 14 -8.18 7.68 7.97
CA GLY A 14 -7.65 7.44 9.31
C GLY A 14 -6.99 6.06 9.51
N GLN A 15 -7.23 5.10 8.64
CA GLN A 15 -6.63 3.75 8.72
C GLN A 15 -5.21 3.64 8.13
N GLY A 16 -4.46 4.73 8.05
CA GLY A 16 -3.07 4.71 7.60
C GLY A 16 -2.86 4.38 6.12
N ILE A 17 -3.92 4.42 5.29
CA ILE A 17 -3.89 4.01 3.87
C ILE A 17 -2.84 4.80 3.07
N LYS A 18 -2.72 6.12 3.28
CA LYS A 18 -1.72 6.95 2.59
C LYS A 18 -0.29 6.48 2.90
N LYS A 19 0.00 6.21 4.19
CA LYS A 19 1.33 5.73 4.60
C LYS A 19 1.60 4.32 4.08
N ALA A 20 0.61 3.43 4.12
CA ALA A 20 0.70 2.11 3.50
C ALA A 20 1.07 2.22 2.01
N GLY A 21 0.44 3.17 1.31
CA GLY A 21 0.72 3.48 -0.09
C GLY A 21 2.19 3.78 -0.33
N THR A 22 2.70 4.82 0.35
CA THR A 22 4.11 5.21 0.23
C THR A 22 5.06 4.05 0.56
N SER A 23 4.76 3.28 1.60
CA SER A 23 5.61 2.19 2.06
C SER A 23 5.66 1.02 1.06
N ILE A 24 4.53 0.69 0.41
CA ILE A 24 4.47 -0.33 -0.64
C ILE A 24 5.25 0.13 -1.89
N ALA A 25 5.09 1.40 -2.28
CA ALA A 25 5.86 1.96 -3.40
C ALA A 25 7.37 1.90 -3.14
N ASN A 26 7.81 2.31 -1.94
CA ASN A 26 9.22 2.24 -1.52
C ASN A 26 9.74 0.80 -1.50
N PHE A 27 8.91 -0.15 -1.07
CA PHE A 27 9.26 -1.56 -1.10
C PHE A 27 9.59 -2.02 -2.54
N PHE A 28 8.71 -1.78 -3.52
CA PHE A 28 8.97 -2.16 -4.90
C PHE A 28 10.17 -1.43 -5.50
N ASN A 29 10.35 -0.15 -5.17
CA ASN A 29 11.51 0.62 -5.58
C ASN A 29 12.82 0.05 -5.01
N SER A 30 12.80 -0.48 -3.78
CA SER A 30 13.96 -1.15 -3.17
C SER A 30 14.39 -2.42 -3.93
N LEU A 31 13.47 -3.00 -4.70
CA LEU A 31 13.73 -4.11 -5.61
C LEU A 31 14.13 -3.65 -7.02
N ASN A 32 14.41 -2.35 -7.22
CA ASN A 32 14.70 -1.72 -8.51
C ASN A 32 13.58 -1.91 -9.55
N ARG A 33 12.35 -2.11 -9.12
CA ARG A 33 11.20 -2.27 -10.01
C ARG A 33 10.60 -0.91 -10.35
N GLU A 34 10.05 -0.78 -11.55
CA GLU A 34 9.17 0.33 -11.90
C GLU A 34 7.93 0.29 -11.02
N VAL A 35 7.44 1.47 -10.66
CA VAL A 35 6.22 1.63 -9.86
C VAL A 35 5.30 2.61 -10.56
N PHE A 36 4.05 2.21 -10.71
CA PHE A 36 2.97 3.10 -11.11
C PHE A 36 1.85 2.98 -10.07
N GLN A 37 1.35 4.10 -9.59
CA GLN A 37 0.37 4.14 -8.52
C GLN A 37 -0.85 4.94 -8.95
N VAL A 38 -2.03 4.41 -8.66
CA VAL A 38 -3.29 5.13 -8.71
C VAL A 38 -3.87 5.16 -7.30
N ASN A 39 -4.25 6.33 -6.85
CA ASN A 39 -4.90 6.52 -5.56
C ASN A 39 -6.20 7.29 -5.74
N ASP A 40 -7.18 6.88 -4.96
CA ASP A 40 -8.47 7.56 -4.87
C ASP A 40 -8.82 7.79 -3.41
N TYR A 41 -9.15 9.03 -3.11
CA TYR A 41 -9.65 9.45 -1.81
C TYR A 41 -10.68 10.57 -2.01
N PRO A 42 -11.89 10.39 -1.49
CA PRO A 42 -12.91 11.44 -1.58
C PRO A 42 -12.49 12.66 -0.74
N SER A 43 -12.95 13.83 -1.14
CA SER A 43 -12.72 15.09 -0.42
C SER A 43 -13.45 15.18 0.94
N LEU A 44 -13.54 14.06 1.65
CA LEU A 44 -14.19 13.98 2.95
C LEU A 44 -13.14 13.99 4.07
N ILE A 45 -13.35 14.84 5.07
CA ILE A 45 -12.43 14.95 6.24
C ILE A 45 -12.43 13.67 7.07
N ARG A 46 -13.59 12.98 7.14
CA ARG A 46 -13.74 11.69 7.85
C ARG A 46 -14.62 10.75 7.05
N GLY A 47 -14.34 9.45 7.18
CA GLY A 47 -15.05 8.42 6.45
C GLY A 47 -14.68 8.38 4.97
N GLY A 48 -15.56 7.84 4.14
CA GLY A 48 -15.28 7.62 2.73
C GLY A 48 -14.44 6.35 2.50
N HIS A 49 -14.28 6.04 1.23
CA HIS A 49 -13.48 4.89 0.80
C HIS A 49 -12.21 5.41 0.15
N ASN A 50 -11.07 5.11 0.74
CA ASN A 50 -9.76 5.42 0.21
C ASN A 50 -9.12 4.13 -0.29
N PHE A 51 -8.46 4.19 -1.42
CA PHE A 51 -7.63 3.08 -1.86
C PHE A 51 -6.38 3.54 -2.60
N PHE A 52 -5.37 2.68 -2.55
CA PHE A 52 -4.16 2.80 -3.35
C PHE A 52 -4.00 1.53 -4.16
N PHE A 53 -3.78 1.69 -5.45
CA PHE A 53 -3.55 0.60 -6.37
C PHE A 53 -2.16 0.73 -6.97
N PHE A 54 -1.32 -0.27 -6.74
CA PHE A 54 0.08 -0.32 -7.17
C PHE A 54 0.26 -1.31 -8.28
N PHE A 55 1.07 -0.91 -9.22
CA PHE A 55 1.53 -1.69 -10.34
C PHE A 55 3.04 -1.68 -10.31
N SER A 56 3.67 -2.85 -10.29
CA SER A 56 5.11 -2.98 -10.25
C SER A 56 5.59 -3.94 -11.33
N SER A 57 6.65 -3.58 -12.05
CA SER A 57 7.22 -4.37 -13.13
C SER A 57 8.74 -4.18 -13.22
N THR A 58 9.43 -5.09 -13.86
CA THR A 58 10.82 -4.89 -14.28
C THR A 58 10.94 -4.00 -15.52
N GLU A 59 9.83 -3.80 -16.24
CA GLU A 59 9.71 -2.96 -17.44
C GLU A 59 8.81 -1.75 -17.17
N LYS A 60 8.90 -0.71 -17.99
CA LYS A 60 8.09 0.51 -17.85
C LYS A 60 6.60 0.22 -17.89
N ILE A 61 5.88 0.89 -16.99
CA ILE A 61 4.43 0.86 -16.89
C ILE A 61 3.89 2.19 -17.38
N PHE A 62 2.99 2.16 -18.36
CA PHE A 62 2.44 3.36 -18.99
C PHE A 62 0.96 3.61 -18.65
N SER A 63 0.30 2.64 -18.03
CA SER A 63 -1.12 2.74 -17.64
C SER A 63 -1.44 1.77 -16.52
N HIS A 64 -2.60 1.96 -15.91
CA HIS A 64 -3.13 1.05 -14.87
C HIS A 64 -3.87 -0.14 -15.49
N TYR A 65 -4.07 -1.16 -14.66
CA TYR A 65 -4.86 -2.36 -14.95
C TYR A 65 -6.04 -2.44 -13.99
N MET A 66 -7.07 -3.19 -14.35
CA MET A 66 -8.28 -3.33 -13.50
C MET A 66 -8.17 -4.45 -12.47
N ASN A 67 -7.26 -5.41 -12.67
CA ASN A 67 -7.14 -6.60 -11.84
C ASN A 67 -5.93 -6.54 -10.91
N ALA A 68 -6.13 -6.92 -9.65
CA ALA A 68 -5.11 -7.00 -8.63
C ALA A 68 -4.70 -8.45 -8.33
N ASP A 69 -3.40 -8.69 -8.17
CA ASP A 69 -2.90 -9.98 -7.67
C ASP A 69 -3.14 -10.12 -6.17
N ILE A 70 -3.08 -8.99 -5.44
CA ILE A 70 -3.43 -8.94 -4.03
C ILE A 70 -4.41 -7.77 -3.80
N VAL A 71 -5.50 -8.05 -3.09
CA VAL A 71 -6.39 -7.03 -2.52
C VAL A 71 -6.32 -7.14 -1.00
N VAL A 72 -6.09 -6.01 -0.33
CA VAL A 72 -6.15 -5.88 1.13
C VAL A 72 -7.32 -4.97 1.47
N ALA A 73 -8.38 -5.53 2.03
CA ALA A 73 -9.60 -4.82 2.39
C ALA A 73 -9.68 -4.65 3.91
N LEU A 74 -9.42 -3.43 4.39
CA LEU A 74 -9.43 -3.14 5.83
C LEU A 74 -10.84 -2.94 6.40
N ASP A 75 -11.83 -2.72 5.53
CA ASP A 75 -13.24 -2.59 5.91
C ASP A 75 -14.18 -3.25 4.90
N LYS A 76 -15.45 -3.36 5.30
CA LYS A 76 -16.49 -3.98 4.47
C LYS A 76 -16.68 -3.28 3.13
N LYS A 77 -16.63 -1.94 3.10
CA LYS A 77 -16.81 -1.18 1.88
C LYS A 77 -15.72 -1.46 0.87
N SER A 78 -14.46 -1.51 1.33
CA SER A 78 -13.30 -1.87 0.50
C SER A 78 -13.41 -3.28 -0.07
N TYR A 79 -13.88 -4.23 0.74
CA TYR A 79 -14.13 -5.58 0.25
C TYR A 79 -15.20 -5.60 -0.84
N ASP A 80 -16.36 -4.99 -0.60
CA ASP A 80 -17.49 -5.03 -1.52
C ASP A 80 -17.17 -4.38 -2.87
N ILE A 81 -16.38 -3.29 -2.86
CA ILE A 81 -15.95 -2.60 -4.08
C ILE A 81 -14.89 -3.41 -4.85
N HIS A 82 -13.89 -3.97 -4.15
CA HIS A 82 -12.71 -4.51 -4.81
C HIS A 82 -12.65 -6.03 -4.95
N LYS A 83 -13.60 -6.78 -4.39
CA LYS A 83 -13.65 -8.25 -4.52
C LYS A 83 -13.66 -8.74 -5.97
N ASN A 84 -14.24 -7.96 -6.90
CA ASN A 84 -14.30 -8.29 -8.32
C ASN A 84 -13.04 -7.88 -9.10
N HIS A 85 -12.15 -7.10 -8.48
CA HIS A 85 -10.87 -6.72 -9.07
C HIS A 85 -9.78 -7.75 -8.82
N VAL A 86 -10.04 -8.79 -8.04
CA VAL A 86 -9.05 -9.85 -7.79
C VAL A 86 -8.82 -10.65 -9.09
N SER A 87 -7.57 -10.78 -9.51
CA SER A 87 -7.19 -11.57 -10.68
C SER A 87 -7.52 -13.06 -10.50
N LYS A 88 -7.59 -13.83 -11.59
CA LYS A 88 -7.91 -15.28 -11.52
C LYS A 88 -6.99 -16.08 -10.60
N LYS A 89 -5.75 -15.63 -10.42
CA LYS A 89 -4.74 -16.25 -9.54
C LYS A 89 -4.45 -15.41 -8.31
N GLY A 90 -5.18 -14.31 -8.14
CA GLY A 90 -5.01 -13.37 -7.06
C GLY A 90 -5.65 -13.82 -5.76
N ILE A 91 -5.32 -13.10 -4.71
CA ILE A 91 -5.88 -13.30 -3.37
C ILE A 91 -6.53 -12.02 -2.86
N ILE A 92 -7.56 -12.16 -2.04
CA ILE A 92 -8.10 -11.07 -1.24
C ILE A 92 -7.91 -11.41 0.23
N VAL A 93 -7.26 -10.51 0.96
CA VAL A 93 -7.13 -10.54 2.42
C VAL A 93 -8.04 -9.47 2.99
N TYR A 94 -8.87 -9.81 3.94
CA TYR A 94 -9.87 -8.90 4.48
C TYR A 94 -9.95 -8.96 6.00
N ASN A 95 -10.46 -7.88 6.59
CA ASN A 95 -10.73 -7.78 8.02
C ASN A 95 -11.96 -8.62 8.40
N SER A 96 -11.74 -9.78 9.03
CA SER A 96 -12.82 -10.69 9.42
C SER A 96 -13.67 -10.20 10.58
N ASP A 97 -13.22 -9.20 11.32
CA ASP A 97 -14.01 -8.57 12.39
C ASP A 97 -15.17 -7.70 11.82
N GLU A 98 -15.06 -7.26 10.56
CA GLU A 98 -16.12 -6.49 9.89
C GLU A 98 -16.82 -7.26 8.76
N ILE A 99 -16.32 -8.43 8.37
CA ILE A 99 -16.76 -9.15 7.16
C ILE A 99 -16.89 -10.63 7.45
N ASP A 100 -18.12 -11.12 7.52
CA ASP A 100 -18.42 -12.54 7.79
C ASP A 100 -18.27 -13.43 6.56
N ASN A 101 -17.65 -14.60 6.75
CA ASN A 101 -17.64 -15.76 5.82
C ASN A 101 -17.60 -15.43 4.33
N LYS A 102 -16.65 -14.57 3.91
CA LYS A 102 -16.49 -14.19 2.51
C LYS A 102 -15.39 -15.01 1.83
N LYS A 103 -15.42 -15.00 0.52
CA LYS A 103 -14.36 -15.58 -0.30
C LYS A 103 -13.05 -14.80 -0.05
N GLY A 104 -11.98 -15.52 0.27
CA GLY A 104 -10.65 -14.95 0.53
C GLY A 104 -10.10 -15.35 1.88
N ILE A 105 -9.14 -14.59 2.38
CA ILE A 105 -8.42 -14.84 3.62
C ILE A 105 -8.86 -13.81 4.67
N GLY A 106 -9.66 -14.25 5.63
CA GLY A 106 -10.06 -13.40 6.77
C GLY A 106 -8.95 -13.35 7.82
N ILE A 107 -8.65 -12.15 8.30
CA ILE A 107 -7.73 -11.85 9.40
C ILE A 107 -8.43 -10.92 10.38
N ASP A 108 -8.31 -11.19 11.66
CA ASP A 108 -8.95 -10.43 12.75
C ASP A 108 -8.21 -9.11 13.02
N ILE A 109 -8.22 -8.23 12.02
CA ILE A 109 -7.38 -7.02 11.99
C ILE A 109 -7.77 -6.04 13.10
N ASN A 110 -9.06 -5.87 13.40
CA ASN A 110 -9.52 -5.01 14.48
C ASN A 110 -9.07 -5.54 15.83
N ASN A 111 -9.34 -6.82 16.13
CA ASN A 111 -8.91 -7.43 17.38
C ASN A 111 -7.41 -7.30 17.61
N ILE A 112 -6.60 -7.50 16.56
CA ILE A 112 -5.14 -7.33 16.66
C ILE A 112 -4.76 -5.86 16.85
N SER A 113 -5.45 -4.92 16.18
CA SER A 113 -5.12 -3.48 16.26
C SER A 113 -5.55 -2.85 17.57
N ASP A 114 -6.61 -3.35 18.23
CA ASP A 114 -7.16 -2.80 19.47
C ASP A 114 -6.22 -2.97 20.67
N GLU A 115 -5.15 -3.76 20.52
CA GLU A 115 -4.07 -3.85 21.51
C GLU A 115 -3.16 -2.60 21.54
N TYR A 116 -3.31 -1.66 20.59
CA TYR A 116 -2.43 -0.50 20.40
C TYR A 116 -3.19 0.83 20.50
N ASP A 117 -2.56 1.86 21.08
CA ASP A 117 -3.17 3.18 21.31
C ASP A 117 -3.73 3.85 20.03
N LYS A 118 -3.11 3.61 18.88
CA LYS A 118 -3.52 4.14 17.58
C LYS A 118 -4.10 3.06 16.69
N SER A 119 -5.07 2.33 17.21
CA SER A 119 -5.65 1.12 16.60
C SER A 119 -6.08 1.32 15.15
N ASP A 120 -6.70 2.45 14.80
CA ASP A 120 -7.08 2.70 13.42
C ASP A 120 -5.87 2.96 12.50
N LEU A 121 -4.93 3.80 12.92
CA LEU A 121 -3.79 4.19 12.08
C LEU A 121 -2.85 3.00 11.78
N ILE A 122 -2.67 2.11 12.74
CA ILE A 122 -1.77 0.95 12.61
C ILE A 122 -2.27 -0.07 11.58
N LYS A 123 -3.58 -0.10 11.29
CA LYS A 123 -4.17 -1.01 10.29
C LYS A 123 -3.52 -0.89 8.92
N GLY A 124 -3.03 0.30 8.55
CA GLY A 124 -2.29 0.49 7.29
C GLY A 124 -1.03 -0.35 7.15
N VAL A 125 -0.41 -0.75 8.27
CA VAL A 125 0.78 -1.64 8.26
C VAL A 125 0.44 -3.02 7.68
N SER A 126 -0.83 -3.43 7.72
CA SER A 126 -1.30 -4.69 7.12
C SER A 126 -0.91 -4.81 5.65
N GLY A 127 -0.87 -3.71 4.89
CA GLY A 127 -0.51 -3.73 3.48
C GLY A 127 0.87 -4.35 3.22
N LEU A 128 1.90 -3.89 3.94
CA LEU A 128 3.26 -4.47 3.84
C LEU A 128 3.34 -5.88 4.41
N SER A 129 2.62 -6.16 5.50
CA SER A 129 2.62 -7.48 6.14
C SER A 129 2.03 -8.54 5.23
N VAL A 130 0.86 -8.26 4.63
CA VAL A 130 0.20 -9.13 3.64
C VAL A 130 1.08 -9.32 2.40
N LEU A 131 1.63 -8.22 1.86
CA LEU A 131 2.53 -8.28 0.72
C LEU A 131 3.73 -9.19 1.01
N SER A 132 4.41 -8.98 2.15
CA SER A 132 5.59 -9.77 2.55
C SER A 132 5.26 -11.25 2.68
N ALA A 133 4.14 -11.60 3.33
CA ALA A 133 3.67 -12.98 3.43
C ALA A 133 3.36 -13.56 2.04
N ALA A 134 2.66 -12.81 1.18
CA ALA A 134 2.24 -13.29 -0.14
C ALA A 134 3.40 -13.53 -1.12
N ILE A 135 4.51 -12.80 -0.98
CA ILE A 135 5.71 -13.00 -1.82
C ILE A 135 6.77 -13.88 -1.16
N GLY A 136 6.49 -14.42 0.02
CA GLY A 136 7.41 -15.35 0.71
C GLY A 136 8.65 -14.67 1.30
N GLN A 137 8.55 -13.40 1.72
CA GLN A 137 9.63 -12.76 2.46
C GLN A 137 9.75 -13.32 3.88
N THR A 138 10.95 -13.32 4.45
CA THR A 138 11.16 -13.73 5.84
C THR A 138 10.70 -12.64 6.82
N LYS A 139 10.45 -13.05 8.08
CA LYS A 139 10.09 -12.11 9.15
C LYS A 139 11.16 -11.04 9.37
N GLU A 140 12.44 -11.43 9.32
CA GLU A 140 13.58 -10.53 9.49
C GLU A 140 13.63 -9.47 8.36
N SER A 141 13.23 -9.86 7.15
CA SER A 141 13.12 -8.92 6.03
C SER A 141 11.99 -7.93 6.25
N LEU A 142 10.82 -8.41 6.68
CA LEU A 142 9.69 -7.55 7.04
C LEU A 142 10.06 -6.57 8.17
N GLU A 143 10.74 -7.03 9.23
CA GLU A 143 11.17 -6.16 10.34
C GLU A 143 12.04 -5.00 9.85
N LYS A 144 13.03 -5.28 8.98
CA LYS A 144 13.88 -4.24 8.40
C LYS A 144 13.08 -3.20 7.61
N ILE A 145 12.08 -3.66 6.86
CA ILE A 145 11.19 -2.79 6.09
C ILE A 145 10.35 -1.93 7.04
N ILE A 146 9.72 -2.52 8.05
CA ILE A 146 8.88 -1.80 9.01
C ILE A 146 9.69 -0.75 9.77
N LYS A 147 10.88 -1.07 10.28
CA LYS A 147 11.76 -0.12 10.97
C LYS A 147 12.10 1.09 10.09
N LYS A 148 12.31 0.86 8.81
CA LYS A 148 12.62 1.93 7.85
C LYS A 148 11.40 2.79 7.52
N GLU A 149 10.27 2.14 7.22
CA GLU A 149 9.09 2.82 6.71
C GLU A 149 8.21 3.45 7.81
N TYR A 150 8.25 2.90 9.03
CA TYR A 150 7.46 3.34 10.18
C TYR A 150 8.33 3.69 11.39
N PRO A 151 9.16 4.76 11.30
CA PRO A 151 10.11 5.12 12.36
C PRO A 151 9.46 5.66 13.64
N LYS A 152 8.17 6.04 13.57
CA LYS A 152 7.39 6.44 14.74
C LYS A 152 6.65 5.22 15.29
N ASN A 153 6.65 5.04 16.62
CA ASN A 153 6.01 3.89 17.30
C ASN A 153 6.49 2.55 16.70
N VAL A 154 7.79 2.41 16.54
CA VAL A 154 8.42 1.29 15.82
C VAL A 154 8.03 -0.05 16.42
N GLU A 155 8.03 -0.19 17.74
CA GLU A 155 7.72 -1.46 18.42
C GLU A 155 6.28 -1.90 18.18
N ASP A 156 5.32 -0.99 18.28
CA ASP A 156 3.90 -1.30 18.01
C ASP A 156 3.72 -1.74 16.56
N ASN A 157 4.29 -0.97 15.60
CA ASN A 157 4.22 -1.31 14.18
C ASN A 157 4.88 -2.67 13.87
N LEU A 158 6.00 -2.99 14.52
CA LEU A 158 6.67 -4.29 14.37
C LEU A 158 5.82 -5.44 14.90
N ASN A 159 5.29 -5.29 16.12
CA ASN A 159 4.50 -6.32 16.76
C ASN A 159 3.20 -6.58 15.99
N PHE A 160 2.52 -5.51 15.57
CA PHE A 160 1.35 -5.62 14.72
C PHE A 160 1.68 -6.28 13.37
N ALA A 161 2.73 -5.82 12.70
CA ALA A 161 3.16 -6.38 11.41
C ALA A 161 3.44 -7.89 11.50
N LYS A 162 4.12 -8.33 12.56
CA LYS A 162 4.40 -9.76 12.80
C LYS A 162 3.14 -10.58 12.95
N LYS A 163 2.18 -10.11 13.76
CA LYS A 163 0.89 -10.80 13.96
C LYS A 163 0.12 -10.95 12.66
N ILE A 164 0.00 -9.88 11.87
CA ILE A 164 -0.66 -9.93 10.56
C ILE A 164 0.08 -10.85 9.59
N TYR A 165 1.41 -10.75 9.53
CA TYR A 165 2.24 -11.62 8.68
C TYR A 165 2.02 -13.09 9.00
N GLU A 166 2.10 -13.47 10.28
CA GLU A 166 1.94 -14.87 10.73
C GLU A 166 0.54 -15.41 10.44
N ALA A 167 -0.48 -14.58 10.65
CA ALA A 167 -1.85 -14.96 10.34
C ALA A 167 -2.07 -15.17 8.83
N CYS A 168 -1.44 -14.36 8.00
CA CYS A 168 -1.48 -14.48 6.54
C CYS A 168 -0.64 -15.66 6.04
N ASP A 169 0.59 -15.80 6.53
CA ASP A 169 1.54 -16.82 6.05
C ASP A 169 1.02 -18.24 6.23
N LYS A 170 0.27 -18.50 7.33
CA LYS A 170 -0.40 -19.78 7.59
C LYS A 170 -1.55 -20.10 6.61
N LYS A 171 -2.15 -19.06 5.99
CA LYS A 171 -3.35 -19.18 5.15
C LYS A 171 -3.06 -19.00 3.65
N ILE A 172 -1.86 -18.53 3.29
CA ILE A 172 -1.48 -18.31 1.90
C ILE A 172 -0.68 -19.52 1.39
N ASP A 173 -1.34 -20.41 0.66
CA ASP A 173 -0.71 -21.64 0.13
C ASP A 173 0.27 -21.34 -1.00
N LYS A 174 -0.03 -20.34 -1.84
CA LYS A 174 0.75 -20.03 -3.04
C LYS A 174 1.40 -18.67 -2.96
N LYS A 175 2.73 -18.64 -3.00
CA LYS A 175 3.51 -17.40 -2.99
C LYS A 175 3.72 -16.85 -4.40
N PHE A 176 3.63 -15.52 -4.51
CA PHE A 176 4.00 -14.81 -5.74
C PHE A 176 5.51 -14.66 -5.83
N LYS A 177 6.07 -14.85 -7.02
CA LYS A 177 7.49 -14.61 -7.26
C LYS A 177 7.68 -13.25 -7.90
N LEU A 178 8.56 -12.43 -7.32
CA LEU A 178 8.93 -11.12 -7.86
C LEU A 178 10.40 -11.15 -8.27
N GLU A 179 10.66 -10.81 -9.53
CA GLU A 179 12.01 -10.59 -10.02
C GLU A 179 12.48 -9.18 -9.66
N LYS A 180 13.77 -9.01 -9.40
CA LYS A 180 14.37 -7.69 -9.19
C LYS A 180 14.54 -6.98 -10.54
N GLY A 181 14.28 -5.67 -10.53
CA GLY A 181 14.61 -4.80 -11.67
C GLY A 181 16.12 -4.53 -11.77
N LYS A 182 16.54 -3.91 -12.87
CA LYS A 182 17.96 -3.67 -13.15
C LYS A 182 18.47 -2.37 -12.54
N ASN A 183 17.68 -1.31 -12.62
CA ASN A 183 18.12 0.05 -12.29
C ASN A 183 17.27 0.65 -11.17
N LYS A 184 17.93 1.30 -10.21
CA LYS A 184 17.24 2.09 -9.20
C LYS A 184 16.56 3.30 -9.85
N LYS A 185 15.33 3.59 -9.45
CA LYS A 185 14.52 4.71 -9.94
C LYS A 185 14.18 5.64 -8.78
N THR A 186 13.85 6.88 -9.11
CA THR A 186 13.25 7.82 -8.17
C THR A 186 11.73 7.75 -8.34
N ILE A 187 11.00 7.65 -7.24
CA ILE A 187 9.55 7.76 -7.23
C ILE A 187 9.23 9.23 -7.02
N LEU A 188 8.45 9.80 -7.92
CA LEU A 188 7.95 11.17 -7.86
C LEU A 188 6.46 11.18 -8.19
N ASP A 189 5.72 12.05 -7.55
CA ASP A 189 4.36 12.38 -7.97
C ASP A 189 4.36 13.53 -8.98
N GLY A 190 3.17 13.85 -9.52
CA GLY A 190 3.04 14.91 -10.53
C GLY A 190 3.43 16.29 -10.02
N ASN A 191 3.10 16.62 -8.78
CA ASN A 191 3.47 17.90 -8.16
C ASN A 191 4.98 18.01 -7.95
N GLU A 192 5.61 16.95 -7.45
CA GLU A 192 7.07 16.88 -7.30
C GLU A 192 7.78 17.06 -8.66
N CYS A 193 7.25 16.40 -9.71
CA CYS A 193 7.80 16.56 -11.06
C CYS A 193 7.66 18.00 -11.58
N ILE A 194 6.51 18.65 -11.36
CA ILE A 194 6.27 20.03 -11.77
C ILE A 194 7.21 20.98 -10.99
N GLY A 195 7.31 20.82 -9.67
CA GLY A 195 8.18 21.64 -8.82
C GLY A 195 9.65 21.54 -9.23
N LEU A 196 10.14 20.30 -9.39
CA LEU A 196 11.52 20.06 -9.84
C LEU A 196 11.78 20.61 -11.26
N GLY A 197 10.81 20.45 -12.17
CA GLY A 197 10.92 20.99 -13.53
C GLY A 197 10.94 22.52 -13.54
N ALA A 198 10.11 23.17 -12.73
CA ALA A 198 10.09 24.63 -12.58
C ALA A 198 11.42 25.15 -12.00
N ALA A 199 11.93 24.52 -10.96
CA ALA A 199 13.24 24.88 -10.38
C ALA A 199 14.38 24.69 -11.39
N ALA A 200 14.38 23.59 -12.15
CA ALA A 200 15.36 23.34 -13.20
C ALA A 200 15.29 24.35 -14.36
N ALA A 201 14.10 24.91 -14.61
CA ALA A 201 13.89 25.97 -15.59
C ALA A 201 14.25 27.37 -15.08
N GLY A 202 14.70 27.51 -13.84
CA GLY A 202 15.14 28.78 -13.27
C GLY A 202 14.02 29.58 -12.63
N LEU A 203 12.98 28.93 -12.11
CA LEU A 203 11.92 29.62 -11.34
C LEU A 203 12.50 30.13 -10.02
N ASP A 204 12.48 31.44 -9.80
CA ASP A 204 13.03 32.05 -8.58
C ASP A 204 12.05 32.04 -7.43
N VAL A 205 10.76 32.22 -7.69
CA VAL A 205 9.72 32.37 -6.65
C VAL A 205 8.40 31.73 -7.10
N TYR A 206 7.76 31.04 -6.17
CA TYR A 206 6.44 30.47 -6.36
C TYR A 206 5.48 30.91 -5.24
N PHE A 207 4.37 31.49 -5.61
CA PHE A 207 3.29 31.88 -4.69
C PHE A 207 2.04 31.09 -5.00
N ALA A 208 1.44 30.45 -4.00
CA ALA A 208 0.18 29.74 -4.15
C ALA A 208 -0.66 29.81 -2.88
N TYR A 209 -1.96 29.82 -3.09
CA TYR A 209 -2.90 29.55 -2.00
C TYR A 209 -2.81 28.05 -1.65
N PRO A 210 -2.72 27.66 -0.36
CA PRO A 210 -2.48 26.28 0.06
C PRO A 210 -3.72 25.38 -0.10
N MET A 211 -4.16 25.19 -1.32
CA MET A 211 -5.20 24.22 -1.66
C MET A 211 -4.56 22.83 -1.86
N THR A 212 -5.34 21.78 -1.68
CA THR A 212 -4.89 20.38 -1.77
C THR A 212 -4.13 20.08 -3.06
N THR A 213 -4.57 20.65 -4.18
CA THR A 213 -3.95 20.46 -5.51
C THR A 213 -2.59 21.14 -5.67
N SER A 214 -2.34 22.23 -4.95
CA SER A 214 -1.10 23.03 -5.08
C SER A 214 -0.15 22.89 -3.90
N SER A 215 -0.62 22.39 -2.75
CA SER A 215 0.21 22.30 -1.54
C SER A 215 1.41 21.36 -1.70
N GLY A 216 1.31 20.35 -2.55
CA GLY A 216 2.47 19.49 -2.88
C GLY A 216 3.61 20.19 -3.64
N LEU A 217 3.33 21.37 -4.24
CA LEU A 217 4.37 22.19 -4.88
C LEU A 217 5.09 23.12 -3.90
N LEU A 218 4.51 23.35 -2.70
CA LEU A 218 5.06 24.27 -1.67
C LEU A 218 6.07 23.56 -0.75
N HIS A 219 6.23 22.26 -0.85
CA HIS A 219 7.12 21.42 -0.04
C HIS A 219 8.23 20.79 -0.86
#